data_8305d12b0b52f54eddf365fb082308d7
#
_entry.id   8305d12b0b52f54eddf365fb082308d7
#
_cell.length_a   1.000
_cell.length_b   1.000
_cell.length_c   1.000
_cell.angle_alpha   90.00
_cell.angle_beta   90.00
_cell.angle_gamma   90.00
#
_symmetry.space_group_name_H-M   'P 1'
#
loop_
_entity.id
_entity.type
_entity.pdbx_description
1 polymer ?
#
loop_
_entity_poly.entity_id
_entity_poly.type
_entity_poly.pdbx_seq_one_letter_code
_entity_poly.pdbx_strand_id
1 'polypeptide(L)'
;MSIESDMIHVEVVYALPHEQRVFNLVVNNHATVEEIIRQSGVLELYPEIDLAKNKVGVFSRNVKLDATVRDKDRIEIYRPLLADPK
;
A
#
# COMPACT_ATOMS: atom_id res chain seq x y z
N MET A 1 13.74 -0.25 27.43
CA MET A 1 13.05 0.36 26.38
C MET A 1 13.31 -0.32 25.07
N SER A 2 12.31 -0.54 24.34
CA SER A 2 12.47 -1.29 23.10
C SER A 2 12.09 -0.42 21.92
N ILE A 3 13.03 -0.23 21.02
CA ILE A 3 12.76 0.52 19.82
C ILE A 3 11.80 -0.25 18.93
N GLU A 4 11.82 -1.57 19.02
CA GLU A 4 10.96 -2.36 18.16
C GLU A 4 9.49 -2.11 18.40
N SER A 5 9.14 -1.63 19.59
CA SER A 5 7.72 -1.39 19.85
C SER A 5 7.14 -0.28 18.98
N ASP A 6 8.02 0.53 18.36
CA ASP A 6 7.55 1.59 17.48
C ASP A 6 7.51 1.17 16.03
N MET A 7 7.94 -0.06 15.73
CA MET A 7 7.99 -0.53 14.36
C MET A 7 6.92 -1.57 14.14
N ILE A 8 6.36 -1.56 12.95
CA ILE A 8 5.32 -2.51 12.59
C ILE A 8 5.68 -3.17 11.28
N HIS A 9 5.14 -4.37 11.10
CA HIS A 9 5.29 -5.10 9.85
C HIS A 9 4.04 -4.87 9.03
N VAL A 10 4.23 -4.50 7.77
CA VAL A 10 3.11 -4.26 6.88
C VAL A 10 3.42 -4.87 5.52
N GLU A 11 2.38 -5.08 4.75
CA GLU A 11 2.50 -5.54 3.38
C GLU A 11 1.90 -4.49 2.45
N VAL A 12 2.50 -4.36 1.28
CA VAL A 12 1.91 -3.57 0.21
C VAL A 12 1.65 -4.54 -0.94
N VAL A 13 0.43 -4.56 -1.42
CA VAL A 13 0.02 -5.48 -2.49
C VAL A 13 -0.47 -4.66 -3.66
N TYR A 14 0.08 -4.95 -4.83
CA TYR A 14 -0.38 -4.33 -6.06
C TYR A 14 -1.07 -5.40 -6.90
N ALA A 15 -2.35 -5.20 -7.15
CA ALA A 15 -3.14 -6.16 -7.89
C ALA A 15 -2.94 -5.96 -9.38
N LEU A 16 -2.45 -6.98 -10.03
CA LEU A 16 -2.27 -7.00 -11.47
C LEU A 16 -3.32 -7.93 -12.07
N PRO A 17 -3.54 -7.85 -13.39
CA PRO A 17 -4.62 -8.66 -13.99
C PRO A 17 -4.45 -10.16 -13.78
N HIS A 18 -3.22 -10.65 -13.78
CA HIS A 18 -2.99 -12.08 -13.72
C HIS A 18 -2.22 -12.51 -12.48
N GLU A 19 -1.85 -11.57 -11.63
CA GLU A 19 -1.08 -11.89 -10.45
C GLU A 19 -1.14 -10.72 -9.52
N GLN A 20 -0.56 -10.86 -8.34
CA GLN A 20 -0.38 -9.72 -7.46
C GLN A 20 1.05 -9.74 -6.96
N ARG A 21 1.55 -8.55 -6.70
CA ARG A 21 2.89 -8.40 -6.16
C ARG A 21 2.78 -7.98 -4.71
N VAL A 22 3.55 -8.63 -3.87
CA VAL A 22 3.50 -8.39 -2.44
C VAL A 22 4.86 -7.89 -2.00
N PHE A 23 4.86 -6.80 -1.27
CA PHE A 23 6.08 -6.21 -0.72
C PHE A 23 5.94 -6.19 0.78
N ASN A 24 6.88 -6.80 1.48
CA ASN A 24 6.88 -6.83 2.94
C ASN A 24 7.88 -5.83 3.45
N LEU A 25 7.48 -5.03 4.41
CA LEU A 25 8.41 -4.05 4.96
C LEU A 25 8.08 -3.78 6.42
N VAL A 26 9.06 -3.21 7.10
CA VAL A 26 8.93 -2.79 8.48
C VAL A 26 9.02 -1.27 8.49
N VAL A 27 8.03 -0.63 9.08
CA VAL A 27 7.96 0.81 9.08
C VAL A 27 7.63 1.29 10.49
N ASN A 28 7.80 2.58 10.69
CA ASN A 28 7.41 3.21 11.94
C ASN A 28 5.88 3.21 12.04
N ASN A 29 5.37 3.05 13.26
CA ASN A 29 3.92 2.96 13.43
C ASN A 29 3.21 4.30 13.18
N HIS A 30 3.95 5.36 12.95
CA HIS A 30 3.37 6.65 12.57
C HIS A 30 3.40 6.87 11.06
N ALA A 31 3.93 5.93 10.31
CA ALA A 31 4.04 6.09 8.86
C ALA A 31 2.65 6.08 8.25
N THR A 32 2.45 6.95 7.27
CA THR A 32 1.18 7.00 6.56
C THR A 32 1.18 5.97 5.44
N VAL A 33 -0.01 5.70 4.92
CA VAL A 33 -0.16 4.79 3.80
C VAL A 33 0.73 5.23 2.64
N GLU A 34 0.73 6.53 2.34
CA GLU A 34 1.55 7.02 1.23
C GLU A 34 3.03 6.77 1.48
N GLU A 35 3.50 7.04 2.70
CA GLU A 35 4.91 6.83 3.01
C GLU A 35 5.29 5.36 2.88
N ILE A 36 4.41 4.49 3.33
CA ILE A 36 4.68 3.06 3.27
C ILE A 36 4.75 2.60 1.82
N ILE A 37 3.84 3.06 0.99
CA ILE A 37 3.85 2.70 -0.42
C ILE A 37 5.14 3.17 -1.07
N ARG A 38 5.58 4.40 -0.76
CA ARG A 38 6.81 4.91 -1.34
C ARG A 38 8.02 4.10 -0.88
N GLN A 39 8.03 3.70 0.38
CA GLN A 39 9.16 2.92 0.91
C GLN A 39 9.19 1.51 0.37
N SER A 40 8.06 0.98 -0.05
CA SER A 40 7.99 -0.40 -0.52
C SER A 40 8.74 -0.62 -1.83
N GLY A 41 8.94 0.44 -2.60
CA GLY A 41 9.57 0.32 -3.91
C GLY A 41 8.59 0.00 -5.01
N VAL A 42 7.32 -0.16 -4.70
CA VAL A 42 6.35 -0.56 -5.72
C VAL A 42 6.22 0.51 -6.80
N LEU A 43 6.35 1.79 -6.42
CA LEU A 43 6.22 2.87 -7.41
C LEU A 43 7.37 2.87 -8.40
N GLU A 44 8.54 2.41 -7.96
CA GLU A 44 9.69 2.35 -8.86
C GLU A 44 9.57 1.19 -9.82
N LEU A 45 9.01 0.09 -9.36
CA LEU A 45 8.83 -1.07 -10.22
C LEU A 45 7.65 -0.90 -11.16
N TYR A 46 6.64 -0.15 -10.75
CA TYR A 46 5.42 0.02 -11.53
C TYR A 46 5.12 1.50 -11.64
N PRO A 47 5.86 2.22 -12.51
CA PRO A 47 5.70 3.66 -12.60
C PRO A 47 4.33 4.10 -13.11
N GLU A 48 3.54 3.18 -13.62
CA GLU A 48 2.18 3.53 -14.04
C GLU A 48 1.27 3.81 -12.85
N ILE A 49 1.68 3.45 -11.63
CA ILE A 49 0.85 3.72 -10.47
C ILE A 49 0.84 5.21 -10.20
N ASP A 50 -0.36 5.76 -10.08
CA ASP A 50 -0.54 7.17 -9.75
C ASP A 50 -1.44 7.22 -8.52
N LEU A 51 -0.88 7.57 -7.39
CA LEU A 51 -1.61 7.55 -6.14
C LEU A 51 -2.76 8.55 -6.11
N ALA A 52 -2.76 9.50 -7.04
CA ALA A 52 -3.90 10.40 -7.15
C ALA A 52 -5.07 9.73 -7.87
N LYS A 53 -4.82 8.64 -8.57
CA LYS A 53 -5.86 7.96 -9.36
C LYS A 53 -6.14 6.56 -8.89
N ASN A 54 -5.10 5.84 -8.48
CA ASN A 54 -5.29 4.48 -7.99
C ASN A 54 -5.89 4.54 -6.60
N LYS A 55 -6.90 3.74 -6.38
CA LYS A 55 -7.49 3.65 -5.06
C LYS A 55 -6.66 2.75 -4.18
N VAL A 56 -6.64 3.04 -2.91
CA VAL A 56 -5.84 2.29 -1.96
C VAL A 56 -6.75 1.86 -0.82
N GLY A 57 -6.53 0.66 -0.33
CA GLY A 57 -7.32 0.16 0.78
C GLY A 57 -6.47 -0.65 1.74
N VAL A 58 -7.05 -0.93 2.90
CA VAL A 58 -6.47 -1.84 3.87
C VAL A 58 -7.52 -2.91 4.12
N PHE A 59 -7.19 -4.15 3.79
CA PHE A 59 -8.13 -5.27 3.91
C PHE A 59 -9.47 -4.93 3.25
N SER A 60 -9.39 -4.44 2.01
CA SER A 60 -10.55 -4.13 1.18
C SER A 60 -11.35 -2.92 1.61
N ARG A 61 -10.87 -2.18 2.61
CA ARG A 61 -11.50 -0.93 2.99
C ARG A 61 -10.73 0.22 2.39
N ASN A 62 -11.43 1.13 1.73
CA ASN A 62 -10.77 2.31 1.18
C ASN A 62 -10.21 3.16 2.30
N VAL A 63 -8.97 3.61 2.13
CA VAL A 63 -8.33 4.47 3.10
C VAL A 63 -7.70 5.65 2.37
N LYS A 64 -7.43 6.69 3.13
CA LYS A 64 -6.77 7.86 2.58
C LYS A 64 -5.26 7.68 2.67
N LEU A 65 -4.54 8.40 1.82
CA LEU A 65 -3.10 8.29 1.77
C LEU A 65 -2.44 8.78 3.05
N ASP A 66 -3.08 9.67 3.78
CA ASP A 66 -2.52 10.18 5.02
C ASP A 66 -2.95 9.37 6.24
N ALA A 67 -3.65 8.27 6.04
CA ALA A 67 -4.03 7.40 7.15
C ALA A 67 -2.83 6.62 7.64
N THR A 68 -2.86 6.24 8.90
CA THR A 68 -1.84 5.34 9.45
C THR A 68 -2.43 3.94 9.50
N VAL A 69 -1.56 2.96 9.73
CA VAL A 69 -1.97 1.56 9.75
C VAL A 69 -1.44 0.91 11.02
N ARG A 70 -1.79 -0.34 11.20
CA ARG A 70 -1.36 -1.11 12.36
C ARG A 70 -0.46 -2.26 11.93
N ASP A 71 0.19 -2.84 12.93
CA ASP A 71 1.03 -3.99 12.68
C ASP A 71 0.24 -5.08 11.96
N LYS A 72 0.86 -5.65 10.94
CA LYS A 72 0.31 -6.73 10.13
C LYS A 72 -0.82 -6.30 9.20
N ASP A 73 -0.99 -5.00 9.01
CA ASP A 73 -1.96 -4.53 8.03
C ASP A 73 -1.42 -4.75 6.62
N ARG A 74 -2.35 -4.90 5.69
CA ARG A 74 -2.04 -5.08 4.28
C ARG A 74 -2.61 -3.91 3.51
N ILE A 75 -1.74 -3.14 2.89
CA ILE A 75 -2.13 -2.02 2.06
C ILE A 75 -2.28 -2.55 0.64
N GLU A 76 -3.43 -2.32 0.04
CA GLU A 76 -3.74 -2.80 -1.30
C GLU A 76 -3.83 -1.63 -2.24
N ILE A 77 -3.15 -1.71 -3.36
CA ILE A 77 -3.24 -0.70 -4.41
C ILE A 77 -4.06 -1.29 -5.53
N TYR A 78 -5.18 -0.65 -5.83
CA TYR A 78 -6.10 -1.15 -6.85
C TYR A 78 -5.83 -0.42 -8.15
N ARG A 79 -5.94 -1.14 -9.24
CA ARG A 79 -5.82 -0.52 -10.55
C ARG A 79 -7.14 0.19 -10.87
N PRO A 80 -7.08 1.32 -11.55
CA PRO A 80 -8.33 1.95 -11.96
C PRO A 80 -9.06 1.00 -12.90
N LEU A 81 -10.37 0.98 -12.76
CA LEU A 81 -11.15 0.23 -13.70
C LEU A 81 -11.08 0.96 -15.01
N LEU A 82 -10.52 0.30 -15.99
CA LEU A 82 -10.55 0.85 -17.27
C LEU A 82 -11.87 0.65 -17.79
N ALA A 83 -12.57 1.51 -17.77
CA ALA A 83 -13.77 1.47 -18.25
C ALA A 83 -14.20 0.35 -18.98
N ASP A 84 -14.82 -0.07 -18.78
CA ASP A 84 -15.29 -0.91 -19.44
C ASP A 84 -16.09 -0.54 -20.32
N PRO A 85 -16.09 -0.76 -21.07
CA PRO A 85 -16.78 -0.27 -22.09
C PRO A 85 -18.14 -0.56 -22.14
N LYS A 86 -18.30 -0.57 -22.04
CA LYS A 86 -19.22 -0.87 -22.26
C LYS A 86 -19.64 -0.76 -22.43
#